data_da814fdf731ffd6e1b55a8ea979ae301
#
_entry.id   da814fdf731ffd6e1b55a8ea979ae301
#
_cell.length_a   1.000
_cell.length_b   1.000
_cell.length_c   1.000
_cell.angle_alpha   90.00
_cell.angle_beta   90.00
_cell.angle_gamma   90.00
#
_symmetry.space_group_name_H-M   'P 1'
#
loop_
_entity.id
_entity.type
_entity.pdbx_description
1 polymer ?
#
loop_
_entity_poly.entity_id
_entity_poly.type
_entity_poly.pdbx_seq_one_letter_code
_entity_poly.pdbx_strand_id
1 'polypeptide(L)'
;VSGSALDIVSMVTYNEVGSSMSTEAIKAQAVAVYTYIKYKGGNASDLYPASNPPQNVVDAVKSVLGEAVYYDGNYALAMFCASSGGSTASCYDIFYEDIPYLRSVSCEYDSQCDPHYGTVEVFSAEELKSILESNLGITLSDDPSNWVSIIEGDGGYAANVVVDGQVTVKGNDFRYYLGLKSPKFECTYY
;
A
#
# COMPACT_ATOMS: atom_id res chain seq x y z
N VAL A 1 8.28 -6.99 -19.62
CA VAL A 1 7.42 -7.92 -20.35
C VAL A 1 6.59 -7.14 -21.35
N SER A 2 6.47 -7.66 -22.59
CA SER A 2 5.60 -7.10 -23.65
C SER A 2 4.66 -8.19 -24.13
N GLY A 3 3.40 -7.85 -24.40
CA GLY A 3 2.39 -8.80 -24.82
C GLY A 3 1.06 -8.11 -25.13
N SER A 4 0.01 -8.89 -25.38
CA SER A 4 -1.33 -8.34 -25.52
C SER A 4 -1.82 -7.73 -24.22
N ALA A 5 -2.78 -6.79 -24.30
CA ALA A 5 -3.37 -6.22 -23.09
C ALA A 5 -3.99 -7.31 -22.20
N LEU A 6 -4.64 -8.33 -22.79
CA LEU A 6 -5.20 -9.45 -22.04
C LEU A 6 -4.11 -10.19 -21.26
N ASP A 7 -2.98 -10.51 -21.89
CA ASP A 7 -1.91 -11.27 -21.24
C ASP A 7 -1.32 -10.48 -20.08
N ILE A 8 -0.92 -9.23 -20.32
CA ILE A 8 -0.28 -8.39 -19.30
C ILE A 8 -1.22 -8.13 -18.12
N VAL A 9 -2.46 -7.74 -18.39
CA VAL A 9 -3.44 -7.47 -17.30
C VAL A 9 -3.73 -8.75 -16.53
N SER A 10 -3.86 -9.91 -17.19
CA SER A 10 -4.08 -11.19 -16.49
C SER A 10 -2.89 -11.58 -15.59
N MET A 11 -1.68 -11.43 -16.09
CA MET A 11 -0.46 -11.74 -15.34
C MET A 11 -0.29 -10.83 -14.12
N VAL A 12 -0.54 -9.53 -14.27
CA VAL A 12 -0.46 -8.57 -13.15
C VAL A 12 -1.60 -8.81 -12.16
N THR A 13 -2.85 -8.94 -12.65
CA THR A 13 -4.01 -9.23 -11.77
C THR A 13 -3.77 -10.50 -10.95
N TYR A 14 -3.25 -11.56 -11.57
CA TYR A 14 -2.93 -12.80 -10.87
C TYR A 14 -1.86 -12.61 -9.79
N ASN A 15 -0.83 -11.81 -10.06
CA ASN A 15 0.19 -11.49 -9.06
C ASN A 15 -0.38 -10.74 -7.85
N GLU A 16 -1.32 -9.82 -8.09
CA GLU A 16 -1.85 -8.93 -7.04
C GLU A 16 -2.90 -9.62 -6.15
N VAL A 17 -3.81 -10.42 -6.72
CA VAL A 17 -4.94 -10.97 -5.96
C VAL A 17 -5.02 -12.49 -5.97
N GLY A 18 -4.13 -13.18 -6.70
CA GLY A 18 -4.18 -14.63 -6.83
C GLY A 18 -5.40 -15.12 -7.63
N SER A 19 -5.75 -16.39 -7.44
CA SER A 19 -6.86 -17.04 -8.15
C SER A 19 -8.00 -17.48 -7.24
N SER A 20 -7.86 -17.35 -5.92
CA SER A 20 -8.83 -17.80 -4.92
C SER A 20 -9.85 -16.71 -4.51
N MET A 21 -9.63 -15.48 -4.92
CA MET A 21 -10.59 -14.39 -4.70
C MET A 21 -11.86 -14.59 -5.51
N SER A 22 -12.95 -13.95 -5.09
CA SER A 22 -14.20 -13.97 -5.85
C SER A 22 -13.99 -13.41 -7.26
N THR A 23 -14.77 -13.89 -8.23
CA THR A 23 -14.68 -13.42 -9.62
C THR A 23 -14.84 -11.91 -9.73
N GLU A 24 -15.72 -11.30 -8.92
CA GLU A 24 -15.93 -9.85 -8.93
C GLU A 24 -14.74 -9.08 -8.35
N ALA A 25 -14.05 -9.62 -7.34
CA ALA A 25 -12.82 -9.02 -6.84
C ALA A 25 -11.70 -9.07 -7.90
N ILE A 26 -11.55 -10.21 -8.61
CA ILE A 26 -10.58 -10.34 -9.71
C ILE A 26 -10.90 -9.34 -10.83
N LYS A 27 -12.19 -9.17 -11.20
CA LYS A 27 -12.61 -8.18 -12.20
C LYS A 27 -12.29 -6.75 -11.75
N ALA A 28 -12.60 -6.39 -10.51
CA ALA A 28 -12.32 -5.07 -9.98
C ALA A 28 -10.81 -4.76 -10.03
N GLN A 29 -9.97 -5.72 -9.62
CA GLN A 29 -8.52 -5.59 -9.72
C GLN A 29 -8.06 -5.46 -11.18
N ALA A 30 -8.65 -6.22 -12.10
CA ALA A 30 -8.32 -6.12 -13.52
C ALA A 30 -8.62 -4.74 -14.11
N VAL A 31 -9.75 -4.14 -13.74
CA VAL A 31 -10.10 -2.76 -14.14
C VAL A 31 -9.10 -1.76 -13.57
N ALA A 32 -8.69 -1.91 -12.30
CA ALA A 32 -7.69 -1.04 -11.68
C ALA A 32 -6.33 -1.18 -12.39
N VAL A 33 -5.84 -2.40 -12.60
CA VAL A 33 -4.58 -2.69 -13.31
C VAL A 33 -4.61 -2.13 -14.74
N TYR A 34 -5.68 -2.39 -15.49
CA TYR A 34 -5.81 -1.86 -16.86
C TYR A 34 -5.80 -0.34 -16.88
N THR A 35 -6.53 0.30 -15.96
CA THR A 35 -6.57 1.76 -15.83
C THR A 35 -5.20 2.32 -15.50
N TYR A 36 -4.50 1.73 -14.53
CA TYR A 36 -3.14 2.14 -14.15
C TYR A 36 -2.16 2.06 -15.30
N ILE A 37 -2.15 0.93 -16.05
CA ILE A 37 -1.30 0.76 -17.22
C ILE A 37 -1.62 1.83 -18.28
N LYS A 38 -2.88 2.16 -18.52
CA LYS A 38 -3.30 3.22 -19.45
C LYS A 38 -2.87 4.60 -18.98
N TYR A 39 -3.04 4.89 -17.68
CA TYR A 39 -2.55 6.13 -17.07
C TYR A 39 -1.03 6.32 -17.28
N LYS A 40 -0.25 5.26 -17.17
CA LYS A 40 1.21 5.24 -17.40
C LYS A 40 1.59 5.18 -18.89
N GLY A 41 0.67 5.44 -19.82
CA GLY A 41 0.95 5.43 -21.26
C GLY A 41 1.27 4.06 -21.84
N GLY A 42 0.86 2.98 -21.20
CA GLY A 42 1.13 1.60 -21.62
C GLY A 42 2.46 1.03 -21.10
N ASN A 43 3.21 1.81 -20.32
CA ASN A 43 4.46 1.37 -19.69
C ASN A 43 4.31 1.39 -18.16
N ALA A 44 4.18 0.23 -17.55
CA ALA A 44 4.08 0.07 -16.11
C ALA A 44 5.17 -0.89 -15.61
N SER A 45 6.41 -0.42 -15.63
CA SER A 45 7.59 -1.19 -15.21
C SER A 45 7.66 -1.41 -13.70
N ASP A 46 6.83 -0.73 -12.94
CA ASP A 46 6.62 -0.84 -11.50
C ASP A 46 5.60 -1.93 -11.10
N LEU A 47 4.95 -2.56 -12.09
CA LEU A 47 4.08 -3.71 -11.88
C LEU A 47 4.81 -5.03 -12.17
N TYR A 48 4.54 -6.05 -11.36
CA TYR A 48 5.20 -7.35 -11.45
C TYR A 48 4.24 -8.40 -12.01
N PRO A 49 4.40 -8.85 -13.27
CA PRO A 49 3.55 -9.87 -13.87
C PRO A 49 3.94 -11.28 -13.39
N ALA A 50 2.99 -12.05 -12.87
CA ALA A 50 3.18 -13.47 -12.59
C ALA A 50 2.96 -14.32 -13.85
N SER A 51 3.78 -15.34 -14.04
CA SER A 51 3.64 -16.26 -15.19
C SER A 51 2.44 -17.19 -15.04
N ASN A 52 1.85 -17.59 -16.17
CA ASN A 52 0.81 -18.61 -16.24
C ASN A 52 -0.43 -18.34 -15.35
N PRO A 53 -1.13 -17.22 -15.52
CA PRO A 53 -2.37 -16.98 -14.78
C PRO A 53 -3.38 -18.11 -15.05
N PRO A 54 -4.07 -18.63 -14.01
CA PRO A 54 -5.11 -19.66 -14.17
C PRO A 54 -6.27 -19.17 -15.04
N GLN A 55 -6.99 -20.12 -15.65
CA GLN A 55 -8.04 -19.81 -16.62
C GLN A 55 -9.17 -18.95 -16.03
N ASN A 56 -9.55 -19.15 -14.75
CA ASN A 56 -10.57 -18.34 -14.09
C ASN A 56 -10.16 -16.85 -13.97
N VAL A 57 -8.87 -16.57 -13.79
CA VAL A 57 -8.34 -15.19 -13.78
C VAL A 57 -8.40 -14.62 -15.20
N VAL A 58 -7.93 -15.37 -16.20
CA VAL A 58 -7.97 -14.93 -17.61
C VAL A 58 -9.41 -14.65 -18.06
N ASP A 59 -10.36 -15.50 -17.71
CA ASP A 59 -11.77 -15.32 -18.07
C ASP A 59 -12.39 -14.09 -17.39
N ALA A 60 -12.08 -13.87 -16.12
CA ALA A 60 -12.52 -12.68 -15.39
C ALA A 60 -11.96 -11.40 -16.02
N VAL A 61 -10.65 -11.36 -16.28
CA VAL A 61 -10.01 -10.22 -16.95
C VAL A 61 -10.59 -9.96 -18.33
N LYS A 62 -10.78 -11.03 -19.14
CA LYS A 62 -11.36 -10.94 -20.49
C LYS A 62 -12.75 -10.33 -20.47
N SER A 63 -13.55 -10.61 -19.45
CA SER A 63 -14.93 -10.13 -19.33
C SER A 63 -15.04 -8.62 -19.11
N VAL A 64 -13.99 -7.99 -18.58
CA VAL A 64 -13.94 -6.55 -18.29
C VAL A 64 -12.80 -5.81 -19.02
N LEU A 65 -12.14 -6.48 -19.95
CA LEU A 65 -11.02 -5.91 -20.67
C LEU A 65 -11.46 -4.69 -21.50
N GLY A 66 -10.85 -3.55 -21.21
CA GLY A 66 -11.20 -2.27 -21.84
C GLY A 66 -12.07 -1.37 -20.95
N GLU A 67 -12.66 -1.92 -19.87
CA GLU A 67 -13.25 -1.10 -18.83
C GLU A 67 -12.14 -0.39 -18.03
N ALA A 68 -12.37 0.88 -17.68
CA ALA A 68 -11.38 1.70 -16.98
C ALA A 68 -12.05 2.78 -16.15
N VAL A 69 -11.32 3.24 -15.14
CA VAL A 69 -11.72 4.38 -14.30
C VAL A 69 -11.20 5.68 -14.93
N TYR A 70 -12.08 6.66 -15.03
CA TYR A 70 -11.75 7.98 -15.58
C TYR A 70 -11.98 9.07 -14.54
N TYR A 71 -11.16 10.08 -14.60
CA TYR A 71 -11.35 11.33 -13.90
C TYR A 71 -11.13 12.49 -14.88
N ASP A 72 -12.13 13.35 -15.00
CA ASP A 72 -12.10 14.52 -15.89
C ASP A 72 -11.68 14.18 -17.34
N GLY A 73 -12.22 13.08 -17.88
CA GLY A 73 -11.99 12.60 -19.24
C GLY A 73 -10.65 11.89 -19.48
N ASN A 74 -9.80 11.77 -18.47
CA ASN A 74 -8.52 11.08 -18.53
C ASN A 74 -8.53 9.78 -17.71
N TYR A 75 -7.65 8.83 -18.03
CA TYR A 75 -7.46 7.65 -17.18
C TYR A 75 -7.04 8.09 -15.78
N ALA A 76 -7.73 7.59 -14.75
CA ALA A 76 -7.36 7.88 -13.37
C ALA A 76 -6.07 7.15 -12.96
N LEU A 77 -5.31 7.71 -12.03
CA LEU A 77 -4.26 6.98 -11.31
C LEU A 77 -4.94 6.00 -10.36
N ALA A 78 -5.23 4.79 -10.85
CA ALA A 78 -5.92 3.76 -10.10
C ALA A 78 -4.93 3.00 -9.21
N MET A 79 -4.64 3.56 -8.03
CA MET A 79 -3.80 2.91 -7.01
C MET A 79 -4.58 1.75 -6.36
N PHE A 80 -3.86 0.70 -5.96
CA PHE A 80 -4.41 -0.44 -5.24
C PHE A 80 -3.43 -0.95 -4.18
N CYS A 81 -3.95 -1.63 -3.17
CA CYS A 81 -3.18 -2.27 -2.10
C CYS A 81 -3.91 -3.53 -1.61
N ALA A 82 -3.21 -4.41 -0.91
CA ALA A 82 -3.79 -5.66 -0.41
C ALA A 82 -4.80 -5.43 0.73
N SER A 83 -4.54 -4.45 1.59
CA SER A 83 -5.40 -4.06 2.70
C SER A 83 -5.13 -2.62 3.09
N SER A 84 -6.14 -1.93 3.60
CA SER A 84 -6.05 -0.54 4.06
C SER A 84 -6.08 -0.40 5.58
N GLY A 85 -6.22 -1.51 6.31
CA GLY A 85 -6.34 -1.47 7.76
C GLY A 85 -7.59 -0.70 8.26
N GLY A 86 -8.68 -0.74 7.51
CA GLY A 86 -9.98 -0.13 7.83
C GLY A 86 -10.24 1.22 7.16
N SER A 87 -9.22 1.87 6.58
CA SER A 87 -9.35 3.08 5.75
C SER A 87 -8.10 3.27 4.90
N THR A 88 -8.25 3.78 3.68
CA THR A 88 -7.10 4.11 2.83
C THR A 88 -6.41 5.39 3.32
N ALA A 89 -5.12 5.55 3.00
CA ALA A 89 -4.42 6.82 3.14
C ALA A 89 -4.82 7.78 2.01
N SER A 90 -4.65 9.07 2.20
CA SER A 90 -4.67 10.03 1.09
C SER A 90 -3.38 9.94 0.28
N CYS A 91 -3.45 10.27 -1.01
CA CYS A 91 -2.26 10.34 -1.86
C CYS A 91 -1.26 11.39 -1.33
N TYR A 92 -1.76 12.49 -0.79
CA TYR A 92 -0.93 13.53 -0.21
C TYR A 92 -0.06 13.04 0.95
N ASP A 93 -0.62 12.26 1.86
CA ASP A 93 0.12 11.77 3.04
C ASP A 93 1.24 10.78 2.69
N ILE A 94 1.07 10.04 1.58
CA ILE A 94 2.04 9.02 1.18
C ILE A 94 3.05 9.56 0.16
N PHE A 95 2.57 10.31 -0.85
CA PHE A 95 3.36 10.71 -2.02
C PHE A 95 3.57 12.22 -2.14
N TYR A 96 2.95 13.04 -1.27
CA TYR A 96 2.94 14.50 -1.31
C TYR A 96 2.33 15.08 -2.61
N GLU A 97 1.45 14.30 -3.26
CA GLU A 97 0.70 14.70 -4.43
C GLU A 97 -0.77 14.91 -4.08
N ASP A 98 -1.30 16.09 -4.32
CA ASP A 98 -2.72 16.40 -4.06
C ASP A 98 -3.59 15.97 -5.25
N ILE A 99 -3.98 14.68 -5.26
CA ILE A 99 -4.84 14.12 -6.29
C ILE A 99 -6.29 14.09 -5.76
N PRO A 100 -7.22 14.86 -6.36
CA PRO A 100 -8.55 15.09 -5.77
C PRO A 100 -9.38 13.84 -5.52
N TYR A 101 -9.19 12.77 -6.27
CA TYR A 101 -9.93 11.51 -6.16
C TYR A 101 -9.18 10.42 -5.37
N LEU A 102 -7.93 10.66 -4.95
CA LEU A 102 -7.16 9.74 -4.10
C LEU A 102 -7.15 10.25 -2.65
N ARG A 103 -8.32 10.27 -2.05
CA ARG A 103 -8.56 10.64 -0.65
C ARG A 103 -8.74 9.39 0.20
N SER A 104 -8.63 9.56 1.51
CA SER A 104 -8.97 8.50 2.45
C SER A 104 -10.43 8.09 2.31
N VAL A 105 -10.68 6.79 2.24
CA VAL A 105 -12.02 6.19 2.26
C VAL A 105 -12.05 5.03 3.26
N SER A 106 -13.19 4.83 3.91
CA SER A 106 -13.40 3.73 4.85
C SER A 106 -13.48 2.39 4.12
N CYS A 107 -12.87 1.36 4.69
CA CYS A 107 -12.85 -0.03 4.25
C CYS A 107 -13.22 -0.93 5.44
N GLU A 108 -14.49 -0.96 5.83
CA GLU A 108 -14.99 -1.58 7.06
C GLU A 108 -14.73 -3.09 7.16
N TYR A 109 -14.54 -3.77 6.03
CA TYR A 109 -14.34 -5.21 5.99
C TYR A 109 -12.90 -5.65 6.22
N ASP A 110 -11.92 -4.77 6.20
CA ASP A 110 -10.50 -5.15 6.38
C ASP A 110 -10.25 -5.88 7.69
N SER A 111 -10.89 -5.45 8.79
CA SER A 111 -10.78 -6.10 10.09
C SER A 111 -11.30 -7.56 10.11
N GLN A 112 -12.11 -7.94 9.12
CA GLN A 112 -12.71 -9.27 9.01
C GLN A 112 -12.00 -10.15 7.98
N CYS A 113 -11.36 -9.53 6.99
CA CYS A 113 -10.81 -10.21 5.82
C CYS A 113 -9.29 -10.24 5.78
N ASP A 114 -8.61 -9.27 6.39
CA ASP A 114 -7.15 -9.20 6.39
C ASP A 114 -6.57 -10.07 7.52
N PRO A 115 -5.82 -11.14 7.19
CA PRO A 115 -5.21 -12.01 8.19
C PRO A 115 -4.09 -11.32 9.00
N HIS A 116 -3.64 -10.15 8.56
CA HIS A 116 -2.62 -9.34 9.22
C HIS A 116 -3.19 -8.16 10.02
N TYR A 117 -4.52 -7.99 10.02
CA TYR A 117 -5.15 -6.91 10.78
C TYR A 117 -4.88 -7.06 12.28
N GLY A 118 -4.40 -5.99 12.92
CA GLY A 118 -4.09 -6.00 14.35
C GLY A 118 -2.86 -6.82 14.73
N THR A 119 -1.94 -7.13 13.80
CA THR A 119 -0.65 -7.76 14.15
C THR A 119 0.15 -6.85 15.09
N VAL A 120 0.86 -7.47 16.03
CA VAL A 120 1.70 -6.76 17.00
C VAL A 120 3.15 -7.19 16.80
N GLU A 121 4.03 -6.20 16.65
CA GLU A 121 5.48 -6.39 16.68
C GLU A 121 6.03 -5.83 17.99
N VAL A 122 6.91 -6.57 18.63
CA VAL A 122 7.49 -6.21 19.93
C VAL A 122 9.00 -6.08 19.78
N PHE A 123 9.54 -4.96 20.24
CA PHE A 123 10.97 -4.67 20.23
C PHE A 123 11.44 -4.38 21.66
N SER A 124 12.59 -4.91 22.04
CA SER A 124 13.29 -4.38 23.22
C SER A 124 13.81 -2.96 22.93
N ALA A 125 14.09 -2.20 24.00
CA ALA A 125 14.66 -0.87 23.85
C ALA A 125 16.01 -0.90 23.09
N GLU A 126 16.85 -1.91 23.33
CA GLU A 126 18.13 -2.08 22.65
C GLU A 126 17.95 -2.37 21.16
N GLU A 127 17.01 -3.25 20.79
CA GLU A 127 16.71 -3.57 19.39
C GLU A 127 16.17 -2.34 18.65
N LEU A 128 15.18 -1.66 19.21
CA LEU A 128 14.61 -0.46 18.62
C LEU A 128 15.65 0.64 18.45
N LYS A 129 16.48 0.87 19.47
CA LYS A 129 17.60 1.83 19.43
C LYS A 129 18.55 1.50 18.29
N SER A 130 19.01 0.25 18.19
CA SER A 130 19.93 -0.21 17.16
C SER A 130 19.37 -0.02 15.75
N ILE A 131 18.08 -0.33 15.53
CA ILE A 131 17.42 -0.15 14.25
C ILE A 131 17.34 1.33 13.86
N LEU A 132 16.86 2.18 14.78
CA LEU A 132 16.64 3.59 14.49
C LEU A 132 17.95 4.35 14.29
N GLU A 133 18.95 4.14 15.15
CA GLU A 133 20.26 4.77 15.02
C GLU A 133 20.96 4.35 13.72
N SER A 134 20.87 3.06 13.34
CA SER A 134 21.50 2.56 12.10
C SER A 134 20.88 3.16 10.84
N ASN A 135 19.55 3.30 10.82
CA ASN A 135 18.85 3.80 9.63
C ASN A 135 18.92 5.33 9.51
N LEU A 136 19.00 6.04 10.64
CA LEU A 136 18.88 7.50 10.70
C LEU A 136 20.18 8.24 10.93
N GLY A 137 21.23 7.55 11.38
CA GLY A 137 22.53 8.15 11.68
C GLY A 137 22.49 9.14 12.85
N ILE A 138 21.58 8.95 13.80
CA ILE A 138 21.42 9.76 15.01
C ILE A 138 21.80 8.96 16.26
N THR A 139 21.91 9.62 17.39
CA THR A 139 22.01 8.98 18.71
C THR A 139 20.74 9.30 19.50
N LEU A 140 20.04 8.26 19.94
CA LEU A 140 18.80 8.40 20.70
C LEU A 140 19.08 8.74 22.17
N SER A 141 18.15 9.47 22.78
CA SER A 141 18.14 9.74 24.22
C SER A 141 18.02 8.46 25.05
N ASP A 142 18.22 8.57 26.35
CA ASP A 142 18.16 7.41 27.25
C ASP A 142 16.72 7.00 27.61
N ASP A 143 15.72 7.79 27.25
CA ASP A 143 14.32 7.53 27.55
C ASP A 143 13.56 7.02 26.30
N PRO A 144 13.30 5.71 26.19
CA PRO A 144 12.62 5.12 25.04
C PRO A 144 11.21 5.69 24.78
N SER A 145 10.56 6.22 25.81
CA SER A 145 9.20 6.77 25.66
C SER A 145 9.14 8.00 24.75
N ASN A 146 10.27 8.64 24.53
CA ASN A 146 10.39 9.83 23.68
C ASN A 146 10.81 9.52 22.22
N TRP A 147 11.18 8.26 21.93
CA TRP A 147 11.79 7.93 20.64
C TRP A 147 10.84 7.95 19.45
N VAL A 148 9.55 7.68 19.65
CA VAL A 148 8.58 7.57 18.55
C VAL A 148 7.39 8.47 18.82
N SER A 149 7.20 9.49 17.99
CA SER A 149 6.01 10.35 17.99
C SER A 149 5.39 10.36 16.61
N ILE A 150 4.14 9.89 16.52
CA ILE A 150 3.41 9.72 15.26
C ILE A 150 2.69 11.03 14.93
N ILE A 151 2.84 11.50 13.69
CA ILE A 151 2.03 12.55 13.09
C ILE A 151 1.07 11.85 12.13
N GLU A 152 -0.19 11.76 12.57
CA GLU A 152 -1.23 11.11 11.78
C GLU A 152 -1.65 11.95 10.58
N GLY A 153 -1.87 11.27 9.46
CA GLY A 153 -2.55 11.79 8.29
C GLY A 153 -3.97 11.24 8.17
N ASP A 154 -4.56 11.43 7.01
CA ASP A 154 -5.91 10.95 6.71
C ASP A 154 -6.00 9.41 6.86
N GLY A 155 -7.09 8.94 7.41
CA GLY A 155 -7.34 7.50 7.59
C GLY A 155 -6.55 6.85 8.73
N GLY A 156 -5.87 7.62 9.60
CA GLY A 156 -5.10 7.13 10.75
C GLY A 156 -3.77 6.49 10.36
N TYR A 157 -3.22 6.85 9.22
CA TYR A 157 -1.87 6.48 8.82
C TYR A 157 -0.84 7.40 9.46
N ALA A 158 0.32 6.87 9.82
CA ALA A 158 1.48 7.68 10.13
C ALA A 158 1.94 8.40 8.85
N ALA A 159 1.54 9.64 8.67
CA ALA A 159 2.04 10.48 7.58
C ALA A 159 3.54 10.73 7.78
N ASN A 160 3.90 11.08 9.02
CA ASN A 160 5.28 11.22 9.44
C ASN A 160 5.48 10.62 10.84
N VAL A 161 6.74 10.32 11.15
CA VAL A 161 7.19 9.92 12.49
C VAL A 161 8.35 10.83 12.89
N VAL A 162 8.21 11.48 14.03
CA VAL A 162 9.30 12.23 14.67
C VAL A 162 10.06 11.27 15.57
N VAL A 163 11.33 11.09 15.29
CA VAL A 163 12.20 10.20 16.09
C VAL A 163 13.03 11.02 17.05
N ASP A 164 12.80 10.79 18.36
CA ASP A 164 13.48 11.41 19.51
C ASP A 164 13.53 12.96 19.44
N GLY A 165 12.54 13.57 18.81
CA GLY A 165 12.52 15.02 18.57
C GLY A 165 13.62 15.54 17.64
N GLN A 166 14.47 14.68 17.09
CA GLN A 166 15.67 15.05 16.33
C GLN A 166 15.44 15.03 14.82
N VAL A 167 14.72 14.04 14.30
CA VAL A 167 14.50 13.85 12.87
C VAL A 167 13.06 13.44 12.59
N THR A 168 12.53 13.92 11.46
CA THR A 168 11.22 13.53 10.97
C THR A 168 11.39 12.68 9.71
N VAL A 169 10.77 11.51 9.68
CA VAL A 169 10.78 10.59 8.55
C VAL A 169 9.35 10.29 8.10
N LYS A 170 9.16 9.86 6.86
CA LYS A 170 7.85 9.39 6.38
C LYS A 170 7.43 8.13 7.14
N GLY A 171 6.16 8.01 7.47
CA GLY A 171 5.62 6.82 8.11
C GLY A 171 5.88 5.55 7.29
N ASN A 172 5.86 5.66 5.96
CA ASN A 172 6.17 4.52 5.09
C ASN A 172 7.64 4.08 5.17
N ASP A 173 8.59 5.01 5.30
CA ASP A 173 10.01 4.67 5.49
C ASP A 173 10.23 4.07 6.88
N PHE A 174 9.62 4.67 7.91
CA PHE A 174 9.67 4.15 9.28
C PHE A 174 9.13 2.71 9.37
N ARG A 175 8.03 2.43 8.68
CA ARG A 175 7.49 1.07 8.52
C ARG A 175 8.55 0.08 8.02
N TYR A 176 9.31 0.46 6.99
CA TYR A 176 10.37 -0.39 6.43
C TYR A 176 11.51 -0.63 7.41
N TYR A 177 11.91 0.36 8.20
CA TYR A 177 12.95 0.20 9.22
C TYR A 177 12.58 -0.88 10.24
N LEU A 178 11.31 -0.93 10.63
CA LEU A 178 10.81 -1.87 11.63
C LEU A 178 10.19 -3.14 11.04
N GLY A 179 10.12 -3.29 9.71
CA GLY A 179 9.49 -4.45 9.07
C GLY A 179 7.98 -4.56 9.26
N LEU A 180 7.30 -3.44 9.58
CA LEU A 180 5.85 -3.43 9.80
C LEU A 180 5.08 -3.68 8.51
N LYS A 181 3.91 -4.27 8.60
CA LYS A 181 3.02 -4.57 7.47
C LYS A 181 2.42 -3.31 6.83
N SER A 182 2.17 -2.27 7.62
CA SER A 182 1.52 -1.04 7.20
C SER A 182 2.13 0.18 7.89
N PRO A 183 2.09 1.38 7.28
CA PRO A 183 2.34 2.62 8.00
C PRO A 183 1.14 3.05 8.88
N LYS A 184 0.09 2.26 8.96
CA LYS A 184 -1.00 2.44 9.91
C LYS A 184 -0.70 1.59 11.15
N PHE A 185 -0.13 2.19 12.15
CA PHE A 185 0.28 1.53 13.40
C PHE A 185 0.14 2.48 14.59
N GLU A 186 0.02 1.89 15.76
CA GLU A 186 0.09 2.57 17.05
C GLU A 186 1.35 2.09 17.78
N CYS A 187 1.91 2.93 18.66
CA CYS A 187 3.06 2.60 19.46
C CYS A 187 2.69 2.71 20.95
N THR A 188 2.99 1.66 21.72
CA THR A 188 2.79 1.63 23.17
C THR A 188 4.07 1.20 23.88
N TYR A 189 4.36 1.82 25.01
CA TYR A 189 5.48 1.47 25.88
C TYR A 189 4.94 0.77 27.13
N TYR A 190 5.69 -0.19 27.64
CA TYR A 190 5.36 -0.90 28.88
C TYR A 190 6.61 -1.39 29.61
#